data_9b79fd6316fc758f1a155a4781c42d36
#
_entry.id   9b79fd6316fc758f1a155a4781c42d36
#
_cell.length_a   1.000
_cell.length_b   1.000
_cell.length_c   1.000
_cell.angle_alpha   90.00
_cell.angle_beta   90.00
_cell.angle_gamma   90.00
#
_symmetry.space_group_name_H-M   'P 1'
#
loop_
_entity.id
_entity.type
_entity.pdbx_description
1 polymer ?
#
loop_
_entity_poly.entity_id
_entity_poly.type
_entity_poly.pdbx_seq_one_letter_code
_entity_poly.pdbx_strand_id
1 'polypeptide(L)'
;MRGKIALEEHVSTPKNNSLWDSTGEASRNGSEYMMDVERRLLDRSYQLDEMAQRNIDHVILSLTSPGAQSILDKATAVSFARETNDYIIENYVKPNPDKFSAFATLALQNPEAAAEELERAVKK
;
A
#
# COMPACT_ATOMS: atom_id res chain seq x y z
N MET A 1 -10.26 -26.33 -3.13
CA MET A 1 -8.83 -25.98 -3.03
C MET A 1 -8.65 -25.32 -1.68
N ARG A 2 -7.71 -25.76 -0.87
CA ARG A 2 -7.41 -25.16 0.44
C ARG A 2 -6.28 -24.17 0.26
N GLY A 3 -6.38 -23.01 0.88
CA GLY A 3 -5.33 -22.01 1.00
C GLY A 3 -5.05 -21.27 -0.30
N LYS A 4 -5.71 -20.13 -0.50
CA LYS A 4 -5.34 -19.18 -1.54
C LYS A 4 -4.54 -18.05 -0.90
N ILE A 5 -3.41 -17.71 -1.50
CA ILE A 5 -2.63 -16.53 -1.16
C ILE A 5 -2.67 -15.59 -2.37
N ALA A 6 -3.16 -14.38 -2.17
CA ALA A 6 -3.13 -13.34 -3.19
C ALA A 6 -1.86 -12.49 -3.03
N LEU A 7 -1.18 -12.24 -4.13
CA LEU A 7 0.06 -11.45 -4.17
C LEU A 7 -0.21 -10.10 -4.80
N GLU A 8 0.48 -9.07 -4.32
CA GLU A 8 0.47 -7.71 -4.86
C GLU A 8 -0.93 -7.08 -4.89
N GLU A 9 -1.73 -7.35 -3.86
CA GLU A 9 -3.01 -6.66 -3.70
C GLU A 9 -2.76 -5.21 -3.30
N HIS A 10 -3.19 -4.30 -4.15
CA HIS A 10 -2.88 -2.88 -4.00
C HIS A 10 -3.61 -2.25 -2.82
N VAL A 11 -2.86 -1.45 -2.08
CA VAL A 11 -3.36 -0.57 -1.02
C VAL A 11 -2.78 0.83 -1.20
N SER A 12 -3.35 1.79 -0.50
CA SER A 12 -2.81 3.14 -0.44
C SER A 12 -2.73 3.64 1.00
N THR A 13 -2.20 4.83 1.15
CA THR A 13 -2.24 5.63 2.38
C THR A 13 -2.77 7.01 2.04
N PRO A 14 -3.32 7.77 3.00
CA PRO A 14 -3.76 9.15 2.75
C PRO A 14 -2.64 10.02 2.16
N LYS A 15 -1.39 9.79 2.59
CA LYS A 15 -0.23 10.51 2.09
C LYS A 15 0.09 10.13 0.64
N ASN A 16 -0.03 8.85 0.27
CA ASN A 16 0.16 8.43 -1.12
C ASN A 16 -0.95 8.98 -2.03
N ASN A 17 -2.19 8.98 -1.57
CA ASN A 17 -3.30 9.55 -2.34
C ASN A 17 -3.13 11.04 -2.60
N SER A 18 -2.50 11.79 -1.68
CA SER A 18 -2.21 13.21 -1.90
C SER A 18 -1.20 13.49 -3.02
N LEU A 19 -0.49 12.47 -3.49
CA LEU A 19 0.41 12.54 -4.64
C LEU A 19 -0.30 12.27 -5.98
N TRP A 20 -1.56 11.84 -5.95
CA TRP A 20 -2.29 11.56 -7.17
C TRP A 20 -2.60 12.86 -7.93
N ASP A 21 -2.28 12.85 -9.21
CA ASP A 21 -2.86 13.82 -10.13
C ASP A 21 -4.25 13.35 -10.52
N SER A 22 -5.24 13.85 -9.80
CA SER A 22 -6.65 13.49 -10.01
C SER A 22 -7.20 13.93 -11.39
N THR A 23 -6.47 14.78 -12.11
CA THR A 23 -6.97 15.32 -13.38
C THR A 23 -6.95 14.32 -14.53
N GLY A 24 -5.98 13.40 -14.56
CA GLY A 24 -5.82 12.42 -15.62
C GLY A 24 -6.86 11.29 -15.57
N GLU A 25 -6.90 10.55 -14.47
CA GLU A 25 -7.77 9.38 -14.32
C GLU A 25 -9.24 9.76 -14.06
N ALA A 26 -9.48 10.80 -13.27
CA ALA A 26 -10.84 11.29 -13.02
C ALA A 26 -11.52 11.82 -14.28
N SER A 27 -10.76 12.37 -15.23
CA SER A 27 -11.30 12.81 -16.52
C SER A 27 -11.78 11.65 -17.40
N ARG A 28 -11.22 10.44 -17.22
CA ARG A 28 -11.60 9.25 -17.97
C ARG A 28 -12.77 8.49 -17.35
N ASN A 29 -12.73 8.33 -16.03
CA ASN A 29 -13.59 7.38 -15.33
C ASN A 29 -14.70 8.06 -14.52
N GLY A 30 -14.62 9.36 -14.35
CA GLY A 30 -15.53 10.14 -13.51
C GLY A 30 -15.13 10.16 -12.03
N SER A 31 -15.54 11.22 -11.33
CA SER A 31 -15.18 11.45 -9.93
C SER A 31 -15.75 10.40 -8.97
N GLU A 32 -16.97 9.93 -9.22
CA GLU A 32 -17.61 8.92 -8.38
C GLU A 32 -16.85 7.58 -8.39
N TYR A 33 -16.42 7.14 -9.58
CA TYR A 33 -15.59 5.95 -9.72
C TYR A 33 -14.25 6.09 -8.98
N MET A 34 -13.60 7.24 -9.12
CA MET A 34 -12.31 7.50 -8.45
C MET A 34 -12.44 7.53 -6.93
N MET A 35 -13.53 8.10 -6.41
CA MET A 35 -13.83 8.07 -4.97
C MET A 35 -14.03 6.64 -4.45
N ASP A 36 -14.70 5.77 -5.21
CA ASP A 36 -14.85 4.35 -4.84
C ASP A 36 -13.52 3.60 -4.87
N VAL A 37 -12.67 3.84 -5.87
CA VAL A 37 -11.32 3.27 -5.95
C VAL A 37 -10.49 3.71 -4.74
N GLU A 38 -10.48 5.00 -4.41
CA GLU A 38 -9.74 5.54 -3.26
C GLU A 38 -10.21 4.90 -1.96
N ARG A 39 -11.51 4.79 -1.75
CA ARG A 39 -12.09 4.13 -0.59
C ARG A 39 -11.62 2.68 -0.48
N ARG A 40 -11.67 1.90 -1.54
CA ARG A 40 -11.25 0.49 -1.56
C ARG A 40 -9.76 0.32 -1.26
N LEU A 41 -8.93 1.24 -1.74
CA LEU A 41 -7.48 1.21 -1.47
C LEU A 41 -7.14 1.53 0.00
N LEU A 42 -8.02 2.20 0.73
CA LEU A 42 -7.83 2.57 2.14
C LEU A 42 -8.58 1.68 3.12
N ASP A 43 -9.69 1.06 2.72
CA ASP A 43 -10.58 0.29 3.58
C ASP A 43 -10.30 -1.21 3.54
N ARG A 44 -9.75 -1.75 4.64
CA ARG A 44 -9.47 -3.19 4.75
C ARG A 44 -10.70 -4.02 5.12
N SER A 45 -11.75 -3.43 5.67
CA SER A 45 -12.97 -4.18 6.00
C SER A 45 -13.61 -4.79 4.75
N TYR A 46 -13.70 -4.01 3.67
CA TYR A 46 -14.17 -4.48 2.38
C TYR A 46 -13.34 -5.65 1.85
N GLN A 47 -12.00 -5.54 1.95
CA GLN A 47 -11.11 -6.59 1.47
C GLN A 47 -11.25 -7.89 2.29
N LEU A 48 -11.43 -7.79 3.60
CA LEU A 48 -11.66 -8.95 4.47
C LEU A 48 -12.94 -9.70 4.10
N ASP A 49 -14.01 -8.96 3.79
CA ASP A 49 -15.28 -9.54 3.35
C ASP A 49 -15.12 -10.28 2.00
N GLU A 50 -14.43 -9.68 1.02
CA GLU A 50 -14.15 -10.33 -0.26
C GLU A 50 -13.26 -11.57 -0.09
N MET A 51 -12.25 -11.51 0.77
CA MET A 51 -11.39 -12.67 1.09
C MET A 51 -12.21 -13.84 1.62
N ALA A 52 -13.13 -13.57 2.57
CA ALA A 52 -14.00 -14.58 3.16
C ALA A 52 -14.92 -15.23 2.12
N GLN A 53 -15.54 -14.43 1.26
CA GLN A 53 -16.44 -14.90 0.20
C GLN A 53 -15.74 -15.75 -0.85
N ARG A 54 -14.44 -15.49 -1.12
CA ARG A 54 -13.68 -16.14 -2.19
C ARG A 54 -12.69 -17.19 -1.71
N ASN A 55 -12.71 -17.50 -0.41
CA ASN A 55 -11.77 -18.42 0.24
C ASN A 55 -10.31 -18.04 -0.01
N ILE A 56 -9.99 -16.76 0.17
CA ILE A 56 -8.62 -16.26 0.17
C ILE A 56 -8.17 -16.21 1.63
N ASP A 57 -7.12 -16.97 1.96
CA ASP A 57 -6.68 -17.12 3.34
C ASP A 57 -5.72 -15.99 3.75
N HIS A 58 -4.86 -15.56 2.84
CA HIS A 58 -3.85 -14.53 3.11
C HIS A 58 -3.61 -13.64 1.89
N VAL A 59 -3.28 -12.39 2.14
CA VAL A 59 -3.00 -11.38 1.12
C VAL A 59 -1.67 -10.70 1.44
N ILE A 60 -0.84 -10.52 0.42
CA ILE A 60 0.38 -9.71 0.51
C ILE A 60 0.11 -8.36 -0.15
N LEU A 61 0.06 -7.32 0.68
CA LEU A 61 -0.27 -5.95 0.29
C LEU A 61 0.91 -5.27 -0.40
N SER A 62 0.62 -4.44 -1.38
CA SER A 62 1.58 -3.66 -2.15
C SER A 62 1.10 -2.21 -2.26
N LEU A 63 1.97 -1.23 -2.00
CA LEU A 63 1.61 0.17 -2.18
C LEU A 63 1.35 0.46 -3.66
N THR A 64 0.18 1.03 -3.97
CA THR A 64 -0.13 1.47 -5.34
C THR A 64 0.71 2.69 -5.75
N SER A 65 0.80 2.93 -7.05
CA SER A 65 1.42 4.16 -7.56
C SER A 65 0.71 5.43 -7.01
N PRO A 66 1.37 6.60 -6.98
CA PRO A 66 2.71 6.84 -7.50
C PRO A 66 3.86 6.40 -6.59
N GLY A 67 3.65 6.26 -5.26
CA GLY A 67 4.66 5.76 -4.33
C GLY A 67 5.92 6.62 -4.19
N ALA A 68 6.91 6.11 -3.47
CA ALA A 68 8.16 6.81 -3.19
C ALA A 68 8.96 7.16 -4.46
N GLN A 69 8.83 6.37 -5.53
CA GLN A 69 9.54 6.57 -6.78
C GLN A 69 9.15 7.85 -7.51
N SER A 70 7.99 8.43 -7.24
CA SER A 70 7.56 9.71 -7.83
C SER A 70 8.18 10.94 -7.18
N ILE A 71 8.81 10.77 -6.02
CA ILE A 71 9.36 11.86 -5.21
C ILE A 71 10.83 12.07 -5.58
N LEU A 72 11.15 13.19 -6.25
CA LEU A 72 12.50 13.44 -6.76
C LEU A 72 13.51 13.78 -5.66
N ASP A 73 13.06 14.46 -4.60
CA ASP A 73 13.92 14.78 -3.47
C ASP A 73 14.21 13.53 -2.63
N LYS A 74 15.49 13.16 -2.52
CA LYS A 74 15.93 11.94 -1.85
C LYS A 74 15.52 11.87 -0.38
N ALA A 75 15.66 12.97 0.36
CA ALA A 75 15.33 12.99 1.78
C ALA A 75 13.82 12.83 2.01
N THR A 76 13.03 13.49 1.19
CA THR A 76 11.56 13.38 1.21
C THR A 76 11.11 11.97 0.84
N ALA A 77 11.74 11.35 -0.18
CA ALA A 77 11.42 9.98 -0.59
C ALA A 77 11.70 8.97 0.54
N VAL A 78 12.84 9.11 1.23
CA VAL A 78 13.21 8.26 2.38
C VAL A 78 12.20 8.41 3.53
N SER A 79 11.85 9.65 3.90
CA SER A 79 10.83 9.91 4.94
C SER A 79 9.48 9.33 4.55
N PHE A 80 9.06 9.54 3.29
CA PHE A 80 7.82 8.99 2.75
C PHE A 80 7.77 7.46 2.84
N ALA A 81 8.83 6.78 2.41
CA ALA A 81 8.90 5.32 2.44
C ALA A 81 8.74 4.79 3.87
N ARG A 82 9.47 5.36 4.83
CA ARG A 82 9.41 4.99 6.24
C ARG A 82 8.01 5.19 6.84
N GLU A 83 7.43 6.37 6.65
CA GLU A 83 6.10 6.69 7.16
C GLU A 83 5.02 5.79 6.55
N THR A 84 5.15 5.49 5.25
CA THR A 84 4.23 4.61 4.53
C THR A 84 4.29 3.18 5.05
N ASN A 85 5.50 2.63 5.24
CA ASN A 85 5.68 1.29 5.82
C ASN A 85 5.09 1.22 7.22
N ASP A 86 5.37 2.23 8.06
CA ASP A 86 4.80 2.30 9.40
C ASP A 86 3.28 2.37 9.38
N TYR A 87 2.69 3.17 8.49
CA TYR A 87 1.25 3.27 8.34
C TYR A 87 0.62 1.92 7.94
N ILE A 88 1.17 1.23 6.95
CA ILE A 88 0.67 -0.06 6.47
C ILE A 88 0.78 -1.11 7.57
N ILE A 89 1.91 -1.18 8.27
CA ILE A 89 2.12 -2.12 9.37
C ILE A 89 1.08 -1.89 10.49
N GLU A 90 0.94 -0.64 10.96
CA GLU A 90 0.09 -0.34 12.12
C GLU A 90 -1.40 -0.42 11.79
N ASN A 91 -1.82 0.00 10.61
CA ASN A 91 -3.24 0.11 10.29
C ASN A 91 -3.80 -1.08 9.49
N TYR A 92 -2.95 -1.82 8.76
CA TYR A 92 -3.41 -2.90 7.90
C TYR A 92 -2.94 -4.28 8.37
N VAL A 93 -1.64 -4.44 8.65
CA VAL A 93 -1.07 -5.75 8.99
C VAL A 93 -1.33 -6.14 10.45
N LYS A 94 -0.95 -5.31 11.40
CA LYS A 94 -1.08 -5.61 12.84
C LYS A 94 -2.51 -5.90 13.31
N PRO A 95 -3.56 -5.22 12.80
CA PRO A 95 -4.92 -5.56 13.21
C PRO A 95 -5.39 -6.95 12.76
N ASN A 96 -4.80 -7.50 11.68
CA ASN A 96 -5.16 -8.79 11.11
C ASN A 96 -3.93 -9.54 10.59
N PRO A 97 -2.98 -9.95 11.46
CA PRO A 97 -1.69 -10.50 11.04
C PRO A 97 -1.80 -11.86 10.35
N ASP A 98 -2.88 -12.62 10.63
CA ASP A 98 -3.16 -13.87 9.96
C ASP A 98 -3.72 -13.70 8.54
N LYS A 99 -4.14 -12.48 8.18
CA LYS A 99 -4.77 -12.16 6.90
C LYS A 99 -3.87 -11.34 5.99
N PHE A 100 -3.04 -10.49 6.55
CA PHE A 100 -2.23 -9.55 5.79
C PHE A 100 -0.73 -9.63 6.12
N SER A 101 0.07 -9.63 5.09
CA SER A 101 1.48 -9.23 5.08
C SER A 101 1.63 -8.06 4.09
N ALA A 102 2.79 -7.43 4.04
CA ALA A 102 3.03 -6.35 3.08
C ALA A 102 4.45 -6.38 2.54
N PHE A 103 4.61 -5.94 1.30
CA PHE A 103 5.92 -5.56 0.78
C PHE A 103 6.31 -4.19 1.32
N ALA A 104 7.56 -4.04 1.71
CA ALA A 104 8.10 -2.73 2.09
C ALA A 104 8.24 -1.84 0.85
N THR A 105 7.73 -0.59 0.92
CA THR A 105 8.04 0.43 -0.06
C THR A 105 9.39 1.06 0.26
N LEU A 106 10.22 1.31 -0.75
CA LEU A 106 11.60 1.74 -0.59
C LEU A 106 11.90 2.96 -1.46
N ALA A 107 12.73 3.86 -0.95
CA ALA A 107 13.21 5.04 -1.68
C ALA A 107 14.50 4.69 -2.45
N LEU A 108 14.35 4.10 -3.64
CA LEU A 108 15.49 3.65 -4.46
C LEU A 108 16.39 4.80 -4.95
N GLN A 109 15.94 6.05 -4.80
CA GLN A 109 16.75 7.27 -5.02
C GLN A 109 17.94 7.39 -4.05
N ASN A 110 17.87 6.67 -2.91
CA ASN A 110 18.94 6.55 -1.93
C ASN A 110 19.10 5.07 -1.56
N PRO A 111 19.97 4.31 -2.25
CA PRO A 111 20.09 2.87 -2.07
C PRO A 111 20.49 2.43 -0.66
N GLU A 112 21.37 3.18 0.01
CA GLU A 112 21.79 2.90 1.37
C GLU A 112 20.62 3.01 2.34
N ALA A 113 19.88 4.11 2.29
CA ALA A 113 18.70 4.32 3.13
C ALA A 113 17.57 3.33 2.78
N ALA A 114 17.46 2.90 1.53
CA ALA A 114 16.51 1.86 1.12
C ALA A 114 16.83 0.51 1.77
N ALA A 115 18.11 0.12 1.80
CA ALA A 115 18.55 -1.11 2.46
C ALA A 115 18.31 -1.08 3.98
N GLU A 116 18.62 0.05 4.63
CA GLU A 116 18.35 0.26 6.06
C GLU A 116 16.85 0.18 6.38
N GLU A 117 16.02 0.80 5.53
CA GLU A 117 14.56 0.77 5.69
C GLU A 117 13.98 -0.62 5.49
N LEU A 118 14.48 -1.38 4.50
CA LEU A 118 14.07 -2.77 4.31
C LEU A 118 14.36 -3.60 5.56
N GLU A 119 15.58 -3.51 6.08
CA GLU A 119 15.99 -4.22 7.30
C GLU A 119 15.12 -3.82 8.51
N ARG A 120 14.79 -2.53 8.63
CA ARG A 120 13.94 -2.02 9.71
C ARG A 120 12.50 -2.53 9.57
N ALA A 121 11.92 -2.44 8.38
CA ALA A 121 10.52 -2.78 8.16
C ALA A 121 10.23 -4.27 8.37
N VAL A 122 11.13 -5.16 7.94
CA VAL A 122 10.92 -6.61 8.11
C VAL A 122 11.10 -7.11 9.54
N LYS A 123 11.63 -6.27 10.45
CA LYS A 123 11.78 -6.58 11.89
C LYS A 123 10.62 -6.07 12.75
N LYS A 124 9.65 -5.36 12.17
CA LYS A 124 8.49 -4.80 12.88
C LYS A 124 7.29 -5.75 12.91
#